data_be5ab227ae86df51b1a30f5dd40e20e2
#
_entry.id   be5ab227ae86df51b1a30f5dd40e20e2
#
_cell.length_a   1.000
_cell.length_b   1.000
_cell.length_c   1.000
_cell.angle_alpha   90.00
_cell.angle_beta   90.00
_cell.angle_gamma   90.00
#
_symmetry.space_group_name_H-M   'P 1'
#
loop_
_entity.id
_entity.type
_entity.pdbx_description
1 polymer ?
#
loop_
_entity_poly.entity_id
_entity_poly.type
_entity_poly.pdbx_seq_one_letter_code
_entity_poly.pdbx_strand_id
1 'polypeptide(L)'
;KTSDLNAGNKLRQRGPQEIDLVSMVAKISKHSMTCLVAKKCVKEIANGLKKAVQGRPGPVVFEIPLDIQSSIVDSATAKLVEDKKITKHTVTNKTQAVTEEIFQALMVATRPLLVIGNGAKVARKHIELRSLAESIGIPVSMTWPTLDLFEYEHELNAGRIGTVAKRFANIAVQKSDLIIVLGCRLDPVLTAHNIERFGKHAKVIVVDIEKSELDKLPSRFLKFCADLRDVSEDLKEFFLSSRAEF
;
A
#
# COMPACT_ATOMS: atom_id res chain seq x y z
N LYS A 1 -12.26 -25.90 22.37
CA LYS A 1 -13.63 -25.46 22.72
C LYS A 1 -13.53 -24.12 23.47
N THR A 2 -14.64 -23.37 23.50
CA THR A 2 -14.73 -22.11 24.28
C THR A 2 -14.47 -22.33 25.77
N SER A 3 -14.91 -23.48 26.32
CA SER A 3 -14.64 -23.87 27.72
C SER A 3 -13.16 -24.00 28.05
N ASP A 4 -12.34 -24.30 27.06
CA ASP A 4 -10.91 -24.52 27.27
C ASP A 4 -10.14 -23.19 27.30
N LEU A 5 -10.56 -22.22 26.50
CA LEU A 5 -9.99 -20.87 26.49
C LEU A 5 -10.27 -20.07 27.77
N ASN A 6 -11.39 -20.35 28.43
CA ASN A 6 -11.82 -19.66 29.65
C ASN A 6 -11.38 -20.34 30.96
N ALA A 7 -10.63 -21.41 30.89
CA ALA A 7 -10.23 -22.14 32.09
C ALA A 7 -9.03 -21.48 32.76
N GLY A 8 -9.35 -20.67 33.73
CA GLY A 8 -8.46 -20.00 34.71
C GLY A 8 -7.00 -20.43 34.74
N ASN A 9 -6.26 -19.62 34.41
CA ASN A 9 -4.91 -19.09 34.26
C ASN A 9 -3.70 -19.75 34.91
N LYS A 10 -3.78 -20.99 35.37
CA LYS A 10 -2.60 -21.65 35.97
C LYS A 10 -2.03 -22.79 35.10
N LEU A 11 -2.75 -23.20 34.06
CA LEU A 11 -2.28 -24.22 33.14
C LEU A 11 -1.69 -23.60 31.89
N ARG A 12 -0.53 -24.08 31.50
CA ARG A 12 0.10 -23.65 30.24
C ARG A 12 -0.76 -24.02 29.03
N GLN A 13 -1.32 -25.23 29.03
CA GLN A 13 -2.16 -25.78 27.96
C GLN A 13 -3.05 -26.87 28.57
N ARG A 14 -4.28 -27.02 28.06
CA ARG A 14 -5.14 -28.16 28.32
C ARG A 14 -4.96 -29.30 27.32
N GLY A 15 -4.62 -28.92 26.09
CA GLY A 15 -4.38 -29.85 24.99
C GLY A 15 -3.19 -29.44 24.14
N PRO A 16 -2.62 -30.38 23.36
CA PRO A 16 -1.39 -30.09 22.57
C PRO A 16 -1.57 -29.07 21.47
N GLN A 17 -2.78 -28.77 21.07
CA GLN A 17 -3.10 -27.80 20.00
C GLN A 17 -3.59 -26.44 20.53
N GLU A 18 -3.66 -26.30 21.85
CA GLU A 18 -4.08 -25.02 22.45
C GLU A 18 -2.94 -24.02 22.44
N ILE A 19 -3.14 -22.91 21.77
CA ILE A 19 -2.22 -21.76 21.71
C ILE A 19 -3.00 -20.46 21.83
N ASP A 20 -2.38 -19.42 22.34
CA ASP A 20 -2.90 -18.05 22.26
C ASP A 20 -2.56 -17.43 20.89
N LEU A 21 -3.27 -17.89 19.86
CA LEU A 21 -3.04 -17.48 18.49
C LEU A 21 -3.21 -15.98 18.32
N VAL A 22 -4.23 -15.38 18.92
CA VAL A 22 -4.57 -13.97 18.77
C VAL A 22 -3.41 -13.08 19.26
N SER A 23 -2.85 -13.36 20.44
CA SER A 23 -1.69 -12.63 20.93
C SER A 23 -0.46 -12.80 20.05
N MET A 24 -0.23 -14.01 19.52
CA MET A 24 0.91 -14.29 18.64
C MET A 24 0.85 -13.49 17.33
N VAL A 25 -0.33 -13.34 16.73
CA VAL A 25 -0.49 -12.68 15.44
C VAL A 25 -0.84 -11.19 15.53
N ALA A 26 -1.10 -10.66 16.70
CA ALA A 26 -1.57 -9.28 16.90
C ALA A 26 -0.64 -8.23 16.30
N LYS A 27 0.67 -8.48 16.24
CA LYS A 27 1.67 -7.53 15.70
C LYS A 27 1.86 -7.65 14.18
N ILE A 28 1.43 -8.73 13.57
CA ILE A 28 1.59 -9.01 12.13
C ILE A 28 0.25 -9.01 11.39
N SER A 29 -0.85 -8.81 12.09
CA SER A 29 -2.18 -8.71 11.51
C SER A 29 -2.81 -7.34 11.75
N LYS A 30 -3.67 -6.95 10.83
CA LYS A 30 -4.44 -5.71 10.92
C LYS A 30 -5.57 -5.81 11.94
N HIS A 31 -6.07 -7.02 12.13
CA HIS A 31 -7.08 -7.36 13.11
C HIS A 31 -7.00 -8.85 13.43
N SER A 32 -7.07 -9.18 14.70
CA SER A 32 -7.13 -10.55 15.16
C SER A 32 -8.14 -10.67 16.29
N MET A 33 -8.90 -11.75 16.32
CA MET A 33 -9.88 -12.00 17.38
C MET A 33 -10.26 -13.47 17.50
N THR A 34 -10.68 -13.87 18.70
CA THR A 34 -11.31 -15.16 18.96
C THR A 34 -12.82 -15.03 18.93
N CYS A 35 -13.49 -15.83 18.13
CA CYS A 35 -14.95 -15.88 18.02
C CYS A 35 -15.56 -16.78 19.10
N LEU A 36 -16.13 -16.22 20.16
CA LEU A 36 -16.69 -16.95 21.29
C LEU A 36 -18.22 -17.15 21.23
N VAL A 37 -18.91 -16.47 20.31
CA VAL A 37 -20.36 -16.52 20.16
C VAL A 37 -20.74 -16.67 18.71
N ALA A 38 -21.34 -17.78 18.31
CA ALA A 38 -21.63 -18.13 16.92
C ALA A 38 -22.40 -17.05 16.15
N LYS A 39 -23.48 -16.50 16.71
CA LYS A 39 -24.27 -15.43 16.07
C LYS A 39 -23.45 -14.14 15.82
N LYS A 40 -22.51 -13.83 16.70
CA LYS A 40 -21.63 -12.66 16.55
C LYS A 40 -20.51 -12.92 15.56
N CYS A 41 -20.03 -14.17 15.47
CA CYS A 41 -18.91 -14.59 14.63
C CYS A 41 -19.12 -14.18 13.16
N VAL A 42 -20.29 -14.41 12.60
CA VAL A 42 -20.62 -14.06 11.20
C VAL A 42 -20.45 -12.56 10.95
N LYS A 43 -20.97 -11.72 11.84
CA LYS A 43 -20.85 -10.26 11.76
C LYS A 43 -19.38 -9.80 11.92
N GLU A 44 -18.66 -10.40 12.83
CA GLU A 44 -17.26 -10.04 13.10
C GLU A 44 -16.33 -10.45 11.94
N ILE A 45 -16.57 -11.60 11.31
CA ILE A 45 -15.87 -12.00 10.08
C ILE A 45 -16.11 -10.97 8.98
N ALA A 46 -17.38 -10.58 8.75
CA ALA A 46 -17.69 -9.56 7.75
C ALA A 46 -17.03 -8.22 8.02
N ASN A 47 -16.98 -7.79 9.28
CA ASN A 47 -16.29 -6.57 9.69
C ASN A 47 -14.77 -6.68 9.51
N GLY A 48 -14.19 -7.83 9.84
CA GLY A 48 -12.78 -8.08 9.65
C GLY A 48 -12.37 -8.09 8.17
N LEU A 49 -13.18 -8.70 7.30
CA LEU A 49 -12.94 -8.66 5.84
C LEU A 49 -12.94 -7.23 5.30
N LYS A 50 -13.84 -6.37 5.81
CA LYS A 50 -13.80 -4.93 5.46
C LYS A 50 -12.51 -4.27 5.94
N LYS A 51 -12.10 -4.54 7.20
CA LYS A 51 -10.84 -4.03 7.74
C LYS A 51 -9.64 -4.49 6.92
N ALA A 52 -9.66 -5.74 6.43
CA ALA A 52 -8.58 -6.29 5.62
C ALA A 52 -8.27 -5.44 4.38
N VAL A 53 -9.28 -4.88 3.73
CA VAL A 53 -9.14 -4.13 2.47
C VAL A 53 -9.24 -2.60 2.62
N GLN A 54 -9.62 -2.09 3.79
CA GLN A 54 -9.77 -0.65 4.05
C GLN A 54 -8.40 0.03 4.21
N GLY A 55 -8.19 1.20 3.60
CA GLY A 55 -6.91 1.90 3.64
C GLY A 55 -5.78 1.02 3.09
N ARG A 56 -4.66 0.93 3.81
CA ARG A 56 -3.60 -0.03 3.49
C ARG A 56 -4.09 -1.45 3.76
N PRO A 57 -4.24 -2.33 2.76
CA PRO A 57 -4.69 -3.70 2.97
C PRO A 57 -3.72 -4.50 3.84
N GLY A 58 -4.27 -5.45 4.61
CA GLY A 58 -3.45 -6.29 5.47
C GLY A 58 -4.22 -7.51 5.97
N PRO A 59 -3.52 -8.52 6.52
CA PRO A 59 -4.14 -9.76 6.99
C PRO A 59 -5.05 -9.53 8.19
N VAL A 60 -6.11 -10.32 8.24
CA VAL A 60 -6.97 -10.47 9.43
C VAL A 60 -7.02 -11.93 9.83
N VAL A 61 -7.06 -12.20 11.11
CA VAL A 61 -7.02 -13.56 11.66
C VAL A 61 -8.20 -13.78 12.59
N PHE A 62 -8.94 -14.86 12.35
CA PHE A 62 -10.04 -15.31 13.20
C PHE A 62 -9.72 -16.67 13.79
N GLU A 63 -9.74 -16.77 15.09
CA GLU A 63 -9.73 -18.02 15.81
C GLU A 63 -11.17 -18.42 16.11
N ILE A 64 -11.60 -19.56 15.59
CA ILE A 64 -12.97 -20.04 15.77
C ILE A 64 -12.93 -21.40 16.46
N PRO A 65 -13.29 -21.50 17.75
CA PRO A 65 -13.36 -22.77 18.48
C PRO A 65 -14.29 -23.76 17.82
N LEU A 66 -13.98 -25.06 17.92
CA LEU A 66 -14.74 -26.16 17.26
C LEU A 66 -16.22 -26.19 17.63
N ASP A 67 -16.56 -25.89 18.88
CA ASP A 67 -17.94 -25.79 19.34
C ASP A 67 -18.71 -24.64 18.73
N ILE A 68 -18.01 -23.52 18.43
CA ILE A 68 -18.58 -22.40 17.68
C ILE A 68 -18.75 -22.75 16.20
N GLN A 69 -17.78 -23.45 15.59
CA GLN A 69 -17.88 -23.88 14.19
C GLN A 69 -19.05 -24.83 13.95
N SER A 70 -19.37 -25.70 14.92
CA SER A 70 -20.47 -26.64 14.84
C SER A 70 -21.84 -26.08 15.29
N SER A 71 -21.89 -24.83 15.73
CA SER A 71 -23.11 -24.19 16.18
C SER A 71 -24.03 -23.83 15.01
N ILE A 72 -25.32 -24.03 15.21
CA ILE A 72 -26.34 -23.61 14.22
C ILE A 72 -26.54 -22.12 14.30
N VAL A 73 -26.46 -21.45 13.16
CA VAL A 73 -26.72 -20.02 12.98
C VAL A 73 -27.94 -19.86 12.07
N ASP A 74 -28.87 -18.98 12.46
CA ASP A 74 -30.07 -18.73 11.68
C ASP A 74 -29.75 -18.02 10.33
N SER A 75 -30.59 -18.25 9.33
CA SER A 75 -30.43 -17.68 7.98
C SER A 75 -30.52 -16.16 7.93
N ALA A 76 -31.21 -15.52 8.88
CA ALA A 76 -31.29 -14.08 8.98
C ALA A 76 -29.94 -13.47 9.35
N THR A 77 -29.18 -14.13 10.24
CA THR A 77 -27.81 -13.73 10.60
C THR A 77 -26.86 -13.86 9.41
N ALA A 78 -27.01 -14.88 8.56
CA ALA A 78 -26.22 -15.07 7.35
C ALA A 78 -26.49 -13.98 6.31
N LYS A 79 -27.74 -13.63 6.06
CA LYS A 79 -28.15 -12.57 5.12
C LYS A 79 -27.60 -11.19 5.47
N LEU A 80 -27.37 -10.87 6.74
CA LEU A 80 -26.78 -9.59 7.17
C LEU A 80 -25.36 -9.36 6.58
N VAL A 81 -24.71 -10.39 6.04
CA VAL A 81 -23.39 -10.30 5.42
C VAL A 81 -23.48 -10.01 3.93
N GLU A 82 -24.49 -10.56 3.25
CA GLU A 82 -24.68 -10.41 1.80
C GLU A 82 -25.01 -8.98 1.37
N ASP A 83 -25.79 -8.24 2.18
CA ASP A 83 -26.27 -6.90 1.85
C ASP A 83 -25.23 -5.78 1.99
N LYS A 84 -24.10 -6.06 2.61
CA LYS A 84 -23.04 -5.06 2.80
C LYS A 84 -21.98 -5.19 1.72
N LYS A 85 -22.28 -4.70 0.50
CA LYS A 85 -21.25 -4.45 -0.52
C LYS A 85 -20.06 -3.72 0.13
N ILE A 86 -18.86 -4.23 -0.09
CA ILE A 86 -17.63 -3.49 0.24
C ILE A 86 -17.76 -2.16 -0.48
N THR A 87 -17.97 -1.09 0.28
CA THR A 87 -18.18 0.25 -0.28
C THR A 87 -17.02 0.56 -1.22
N LYS A 88 -17.36 0.92 -2.46
CA LYS A 88 -16.39 1.48 -3.40
C LYS A 88 -15.64 2.60 -2.67
N HIS A 89 -14.36 2.67 -2.88
CA HIS A 89 -13.53 3.73 -2.36
C HIS A 89 -14.14 5.07 -2.76
N THR A 90 -14.36 5.95 -1.79
CA THR A 90 -14.90 7.31 -2.08
C THR A 90 -13.70 8.19 -2.42
N VAL A 91 -13.63 8.67 -3.65
CA VAL A 91 -12.65 9.67 -4.08
C VAL A 91 -12.70 10.87 -3.12
N THR A 92 -11.58 11.26 -2.58
CA THR A 92 -11.48 12.41 -1.69
C THR A 92 -10.87 13.59 -2.45
N ASN A 93 -11.46 14.79 -2.31
CA ASN A 93 -10.99 16.05 -2.93
C ASN A 93 -9.53 16.46 -2.60
N LYS A 94 -8.79 15.60 -1.91
CA LYS A 94 -7.38 15.84 -1.53
C LYS A 94 -6.38 15.51 -2.64
N THR A 95 -6.80 14.85 -3.70
CA THR A 95 -5.92 14.38 -4.77
C THR A 95 -5.61 15.47 -5.80
N GLN A 96 -6.49 16.43 -5.98
CA GLN A 96 -6.29 17.53 -6.92
C GLN A 96 -5.01 18.32 -6.61
N ALA A 97 -4.76 18.65 -5.33
CA ALA A 97 -3.53 19.35 -4.94
C ALA A 97 -2.25 18.53 -5.21
N VAL A 98 -2.32 17.20 -5.08
CA VAL A 98 -1.20 16.30 -5.41
C VAL A 98 -0.93 16.31 -6.91
N THR A 99 -1.98 16.19 -7.71
CA THR A 99 -1.91 16.13 -9.17
C THR A 99 -1.36 17.45 -9.74
N GLU A 100 -1.86 18.56 -9.25
CA GLU A 100 -1.40 19.89 -9.64
C GLU A 100 0.08 20.11 -9.28
N GLU A 101 0.51 19.74 -8.07
CA GLU A 101 1.90 19.83 -7.63
C GLU A 101 2.84 18.98 -8.50
N ILE A 102 2.43 17.74 -8.83
CA ILE A 102 3.19 16.84 -9.70
C ILE A 102 3.32 17.45 -11.09
N PHE A 103 2.23 17.98 -11.65
CA PHE A 103 2.22 18.58 -12.98
C PHE A 103 3.13 19.80 -13.04
N GLN A 104 2.98 20.75 -12.12
CA GLN A 104 3.81 21.96 -12.06
C GLN A 104 5.30 21.62 -11.91
N ALA A 105 5.61 20.59 -11.15
CA ALA A 105 6.98 20.12 -10.99
C ALA A 105 7.53 19.50 -12.29
N LEU A 106 6.71 18.77 -13.04
CA LEU A 106 7.10 18.16 -14.32
C LEU A 106 7.35 19.21 -15.40
N MET A 107 6.56 20.29 -15.45
CA MET A 107 6.72 21.37 -16.44
C MET A 107 8.08 22.07 -16.37
N VAL A 108 8.75 22.04 -15.23
CA VAL A 108 10.05 22.71 -15.03
C VAL A 108 11.23 21.74 -14.92
N ALA A 109 10.95 20.46 -14.75
CA ALA A 109 11.99 19.44 -14.60
C ALA A 109 12.67 19.12 -15.93
N THR A 110 13.99 19.00 -15.89
CA THR A 110 14.79 18.59 -17.07
C THR A 110 15.23 17.13 -17.00
N ARG A 111 15.23 16.54 -15.82
CA ARG A 111 15.62 15.14 -15.57
C ARG A 111 14.68 14.50 -14.54
N PRO A 112 13.37 14.41 -14.84
CA PRO A 112 12.41 13.78 -13.96
C PRO A 112 12.66 12.26 -13.86
N LEU A 113 12.37 11.69 -12.70
CA LEU A 113 12.40 10.25 -12.43
C LEU A 113 11.14 9.86 -11.67
N LEU A 114 10.46 8.84 -12.14
CA LEU A 114 9.35 8.23 -11.43
C LEU A 114 9.84 6.99 -10.66
N VAL A 115 9.49 6.87 -9.39
CA VAL A 115 9.79 5.69 -8.57
C VAL A 115 8.47 5.00 -8.21
N ILE A 116 8.26 3.80 -8.75
CA ILE A 116 7.03 3.04 -8.53
C ILE A 116 7.28 1.90 -7.54
N GLY A 117 6.57 1.93 -6.42
CA GLY A 117 6.64 0.91 -5.38
C GLY A 117 5.46 -0.06 -5.37
N ASN A 118 5.49 -1.02 -4.45
CA ASN A 118 4.45 -2.05 -4.31
C ASN A 118 3.05 -1.47 -4.04
N GLY A 119 2.95 -0.28 -3.47
CA GLY A 119 1.67 0.40 -3.27
C GLY A 119 0.87 0.56 -4.56
N ALA A 120 1.54 0.76 -5.70
CA ALA A 120 0.89 0.83 -7.01
C ALA A 120 0.25 -0.50 -7.43
N LYS A 121 0.90 -1.65 -7.15
CA LYS A 121 0.31 -2.97 -7.38
C LYS A 121 -0.85 -3.26 -6.42
N VAL A 122 -0.69 -2.93 -5.16
CA VAL A 122 -1.75 -3.08 -4.15
C VAL A 122 -2.99 -2.24 -4.53
N ALA A 123 -2.78 -1.04 -5.04
CA ALA A 123 -3.83 -0.17 -5.58
C ALA A 123 -4.38 -0.66 -6.94
N ARG A 124 -3.74 -1.66 -7.59
CA ARG A 124 -4.04 -2.13 -8.95
C ARG A 124 -3.92 -1.04 -10.03
N LYS A 125 -3.03 -0.09 -9.82
CA LYS A 125 -2.80 1.09 -10.69
C LYS A 125 -1.43 1.10 -11.36
N HIS A 126 -0.62 0.06 -11.17
CA HIS A 126 0.75 -0.03 -11.69
C HIS A 126 0.82 -0.01 -13.23
N ILE A 127 -0.16 -0.63 -13.92
CA ILE A 127 -0.21 -0.61 -15.39
C ILE A 127 -0.63 0.77 -15.91
N GLU A 128 -1.58 1.43 -15.26
CA GLU A 128 -1.99 2.79 -15.61
C GLU A 128 -0.84 3.79 -15.41
N LEU A 129 -0.08 3.65 -14.32
CA LEU A 129 1.09 4.47 -14.06
C LEU A 129 2.24 4.19 -15.05
N ARG A 130 2.40 2.93 -15.50
CA ARG A 130 3.29 2.59 -16.62
C ARG A 130 2.88 3.35 -17.88
N SER A 131 1.62 3.21 -18.30
CA SER A 131 1.11 3.87 -19.50
C SER A 131 1.22 5.39 -19.42
N LEU A 132 1.03 5.98 -18.24
CA LEU A 132 1.26 7.40 -18.02
C LEU A 132 2.74 7.76 -18.25
N ALA A 133 3.67 7.02 -17.64
CA ALA A 133 5.11 7.25 -17.81
C ALA A 133 5.54 7.14 -19.29
N GLU A 134 5.00 6.16 -20.01
CA GLU A 134 5.22 5.96 -21.44
C GLU A 134 4.70 7.17 -22.27
N SER A 135 3.50 7.68 -21.92
CA SER A 135 2.87 8.77 -22.67
C SER A 135 3.61 10.12 -22.53
N ILE A 136 4.31 10.32 -21.42
CA ILE A 136 5.07 11.56 -21.12
C ILE A 136 6.59 11.36 -21.22
N GLY A 137 7.07 10.15 -21.54
CA GLY A 137 8.47 9.85 -21.75
C GLY A 137 9.35 9.93 -20.48
N ILE A 138 8.79 9.65 -19.28
CA ILE A 138 9.54 9.77 -18.02
C ILE A 138 10.16 8.41 -17.64
N PRO A 139 11.49 8.35 -17.38
CA PRO A 139 12.14 7.15 -16.87
C PRO A 139 11.55 6.69 -15.54
N VAL A 140 11.45 5.36 -15.38
CA VAL A 140 10.87 4.73 -14.19
C VAL A 140 11.88 3.86 -13.48
N SER A 141 12.14 4.15 -12.23
CA SER A 141 12.82 3.24 -11.31
C SER A 141 11.81 2.40 -10.53
N MET A 142 12.13 1.13 -10.37
CA MET A 142 11.24 0.15 -9.77
C MET A 142 11.79 -0.35 -8.44
N THR A 143 10.88 -0.81 -7.58
CA THR A 143 11.24 -1.58 -6.38
C THR A 143 11.19 -3.09 -6.65
N TRP A 144 11.67 -3.92 -5.73
CA TRP A 144 11.65 -5.38 -5.89
C TRP A 144 10.27 -5.95 -6.31
N PRO A 145 9.16 -5.57 -5.67
CA PRO A 145 7.85 -6.11 -6.03
C PRO A 145 7.28 -5.61 -7.37
N THR A 146 7.92 -4.62 -8.00
CA THR A 146 7.45 -4.01 -9.25
C THR A 146 8.41 -4.19 -10.42
N LEU A 147 9.38 -5.11 -10.30
CA LEU A 147 10.38 -5.38 -11.35
C LEU A 147 9.80 -5.85 -12.67
N ASP A 148 8.61 -6.42 -12.65
CA ASP A 148 7.86 -6.90 -13.81
C ASP A 148 7.07 -5.78 -14.52
N LEU A 149 7.21 -4.53 -14.08
CA LEU A 149 6.49 -3.40 -14.68
C LEU A 149 7.01 -3.07 -16.08
N PHE A 150 8.32 -3.17 -16.28
CA PHE A 150 8.98 -2.97 -17.58
C PHE A 150 9.91 -4.13 -17.90
N GLU A 151 9.99 -4.46 -19.17
CA GLU A 151 11.02 -5.33 -19.70
C GLU A 151 12.40 -4.70 -19.47
N TYR A 152 13.45 -5.53 -19.35
CA TYR A 152 14.79 -5.07 -19.01
C TYR A 152 15.35 -4.03 -20.01
N GLU A 153 15.06 -4.21 -21.30
CA GLU A 153 15.57 -3.39 -22.40
C GLU A 153 14.66 -2.21 -22.76
N HIS A 154 13.58 -2.02 -22.02
CA HIS A 154 12.65 -0.91 -22.27
C HIS A 154 13.37 0.43 -22.02
N GLU A 155 13.25 1.39 -22.94
CA GLU A 155 13.95 2.67 -22.91
C GLU A 155 13.70 3.50 -21.63
N LEU A 156 12.51 3.41 -21.08
CA LEU A 156 12.15 4.10 -19.82
C LEU A 156 12.51 3.31 -18.57
N ASN A 157 13.08 2.12 -18.69
CA ASN A 157 13.50 1.33 -17.55
C ASN A 157 14.78 1.88 -16.93
N ALA A 158 14.66 2.75 -15.94
CA ALA A 158 15.79 3.26 -15.17
C ALA A 158 16.33 2.27 -14.11
N GLY A 159 15.79 1.06 -14.07
CA GLY A 159 16.25 -0.04 -13.21
C GLY A 159 15.79 0.05 -11.77
N ARG A 160 16.27 -0.89 -10.97
CA ARG A 160 15.96 -0.97 -9.53
C ARG A 160 16.99 -0.19 -8.72
N ILE A 161 16.49 0.65 -7.82
CA ILE A 161 17.30 1.46 -6.89
C ILE A 161 17.60 0.70 -5.58
N GLY A 162 18.61 1.13 -4.87
CA GLY A 162 18.95 0.68 -3.51
C GLY A 162 20.34 0.07 -3.38
N THR A 163 20.60 -0.58 -2.24
CA THR A 163 21.90 -1.19 -1.90
C THR A 163 22.23 -2.39 -2.81
N VAL A 164 21.23 -3.18 -3.16
CA VAL A 164 21.37 -4.34 -4.07
C VAL A 164 20.77 -3.98 -5.43
N ALA A 165 21.38 -3.02 -6.11
CA ALA A 165 20.86 -2.43 -7.34
C ALA A 165 21.94 -2.32 -8.42
N LYS A 166 21.51 -2.07 -9.64
CA LYS A 166 22.43 -1.69 -10.70
C LYS A 166 22.95 -0.27 -10.48
N ARG A 167 24.22 -0.04 -10.74
CA ARG A 167 24.86 1.27 -10.53
C ARG A 167 24.13 2.40 -11.28
N PHE A 168 23.67 2.15 -12.49
CA PHE A 168 23.00 3.17 -13.31
C PHE A 168 21.70 3.65 -12.68
N ALA A 169 20.92 2.76 -12.00
CA ALA A 169 19.69 3.15 -11.33
C ALA A 169 19.92 4.14 -10.17
N ASN A 170 20.95 3.88 -9.36
CA ASN A 170 21.33 4.80 -8.29
C ASN A 170 21.91 6.12 -8.84
N ILE A 171 22.59 6.08 -9.98
CA ILE A 171 23.06 7.30 -10.67
C ILE A 171 21.85 8.09 -11.18
N ALA A 172 20.82 7.44 -11.74
CA ALA A 172 19.60 8.13 -12.16
C ALA A 172 18.96 8.91 -11.01
N VAL A 173 18.81 8.31 -9.83
CA VAL A 173 18.31 9.01 -8.62
C VAL A 173 19.16 10.23 -8.28
N GLN A 174 20.49 10.13 -8.34
CA GLN A 174 21.39 11.23 -7.94
C GLN A 174 21.49 12.34 -9.00
N LYS A 175 21.18 12.03 -10.26
CA LYS A 175 21.23 12.97 -11.38
C LYS A 175 19.90 13.66 -11.67
N SER A 176 18.79 13.12 -11.12
CA SER A 176 17.46 13.70 -11.28
C SER A 176 17.36 15.05 -10.57
N ASP A 177 16.58 15.94 -11.15
CA ASP A 177 16.17 17.22 -10.55
C ASP A 177 14.74 17.15 -9.97
N LEU A 178 13.96 16.17 -10.40
CA LEU A 178 12.65 15.83 -9.85
C LEU A 178 12.55 14.31 -9.64
N ILE A 179 12.09 13.89 -8.48
CA ILE A 179 11.78 12.48 -8.18
C ILE A 179 10.35 12.40 -7.65
N ILE A 180 9.50 11.68 -8.37
CA ILE A 180 8.11 11.41 -7.95
C ILE A 180 8.03 9.97 -7.46
N VAL A 181 7.68 9.78 -6.20
CA VAL A 181 7.65 8.48 -5.53
C VAL A 181 6.21 8.08 -5.28
N LEU A 182 5.75 7.02 -5.92
CA LEU A 182 4.37 6.56 -5.86
C LEU A 182 4.26 5.18 -5.19
N GLY A 183 3.64 5.15 -4.00
CA GLY A 183 3.40 3.92 -3.24
C GLY A 183 4.67 3.15 -2.87
N CYS A 184 5.71 3.89 -2.47
CA CYS A 184 7.01 3.33 -2.11
C CYS A 184 7.47 3.88 -0.76
N ARG A 185 7.72 3.00 0.21
CA ARG A 185 8.08 3.35 1.58
C ARG A 185 9.43 4.05 1.75
N LEU A 186 10.29 4.04 0.73
CA LEU A 186 11.67 4.53 0.81
C LEU A 186 12.42 3.99 2.04
N ASP A 187 12.39 2.66 2.19
CA ASP A 187 13.05 1.97 3.28
C ASP A 187 14.60 2.07 3.21
N PRO A 188 15.32 1.69 4.28
CA PRO A 188 16.78 1.80 4.32
C PRO A 188 17.50 1.07 3.18
N VAL A 189 16.97 -0.06 2.70
CA VAL A 189 17.57 -0.81 1.59
C VAL A 189 17.45 -0.04 0.27
N LEU A 190 16.30 0.60 0.03
CA LEU A 190 16.07 1.41 -1.18
C LEU A 190 16.88 2.72 -1.17
N THR A 191 17.11 3.30 0.00
CA THR A 191 17.81 4.58 0.17
C THR A 191 19.30 4.39 0.51
N ALA A 192 19.83 3.17 0.37
CA ALA A 192 21.19 2.80 0.74
C ALA A 192 21.54 3.24 2.19
N HIS A 193 20.59 3.07 3.11
CA HIS A 193 20.67 3.44 4.52
C HIS A 193 20.95 4.94 4.76
N ASN A 194 20.75 5.79 3.76
CA ASN A 194 20.97 7.23 3.87
C ASN A 194 19.88 8.03 3.16
N ILE A 195 18.72 8.13 3.77
CA ILE A 195 17.56 8.84 3.24
C ILE A 195 17.86 10.34 2.99
N GLU A 196 18.72 10.95 3.78
CA GLU A 196 19.10 12.36 3.62
C GLU A 196 19.85 12.63 2.31
N ARG A 197 20.53 11.61 1.77
CA ARG A 197 21.22 11.70 0.47
C ARG A 197 20.40 11.19 -0.71
N PHE A 198 19.20 10.65 -0.47
CA PHE A 198 18.33 10.20 -1.55
C PHE A 198 17.86 11.40 -2.40
N GLY A 199 18.23 11.43 -3.68
CA GLY A 199 17.89 12.56 -4.56
C GLY A 199 18.32 13.90 -3.98
N LYS A 200 19.60 14.04 -3.56
CA LYS A 200 20.09 15.21 -2.79
C LYS A 200 19.81 16.54 -3.49
N HIS A 201 19.83 16.57 -4.81
CA HIS A 201 19.65 17.76 -5.62
C HIS A 201 18.26 17.84 -6.28
N ALA A 202 17.42 16.85 -6.01
CA ALA A 202 16.08 16.76 -6.60
C ALA A 202 15.01 17.36 -5.67
N LYS A 203 13.98 17.95 -6.26
CA LYS A 203 12.68 18.08 -5.63
C LYS A 203 12.09 16.67 -5.52
N VAL A 204 11.74 16.24 -4.32
CA VAL A 204 11.20 14.89 -4.07
C VAL A 204 9.75 15.01 -3.63
N ILE A 205 8.84 14.42 -4.41
CA ILE A 205 7.41 14.35 -4.12
C ILE A 205 7.08 12.90 -3.77
N VAL A 206 6.48 12.66 -2.61
CA VAL A 206 6.15 11.30 -2.14
C VAL A 206 4.65 11.19 -1.91
N VAL A 207 4.04 10.21 -2.53
CA VAL A 207 2.62 9.87 -2.36
C VAL A 207 2.51 8.48 -1.76
N ASP A 208 1.91 8.38 -0.59
CA ASP A 208 1.61 7.11 0.07
C ASP A 208 0.29 7.21 0.83
N ILE A 209 -0.40 6.08 0.96
CA ILE A 209 -1.65 5.98 1.72
C ILE A 209 -1.41 5.97 3.23
N GLU A 210 -0.21 5.62 3.66
CA GLU A 210 0.15 5.44 5.06
C GLU A 210 0.88 6.67 5.61
N LYS A 211 0.18 7.43 6.45
CA LYS A 211 0.73 8.66 7.03
C LYS A 211 2.00 8.41 7.83
N SER A 212 2.09 7.32 8.58
CA SER A 212 3.28 6.97 9.36
C SER A 212 4.52 6.72 8.50
N GLU A 213 4.34 6.25 7.27
CA GLU A 213 5.42 6.10 6.29
C GLU A 213 5.93 7.46 5.78
N LEU A 214 5.04 8.44 5.67
CA LEU A 214 5.40 9.80 5.28
C LEU A 214 6.06 10.60 6.42
N ASP A 215 5.59 10.41 7.65
CA ASP A 215 6.08 11.15 8.82
C ASP A 215 7.56 10.87 9.12
N LYS A 216 8.07 9.68 8.77
CA LYS A 216 9.50 9.31 8.94
C LYS A 216 10.45 9.94 7.92
N LEU A 217 9.92 10.51 6.82
CA LEU A 217 10.72 11.03 5.72
C LEU A 217 11.24 12.45 6.04
N PRO A 218 12.39 12.86 5.45
CA PRO A 218 12.95 14.19 5.62
C PRO A 218 11.94 15.32 5.37
N SER A 219 12.09 16.43 6.10
CA SER A 219 11.21 17.60 5.95
C SER A 219 11.30 18.27 4.57
N ARG A 220 12.42 18.11 3.86
CA ARG A 220 12.62 18.62 2.51
C ARG A 220 11.79 17.91 1.43
N PHE A 221 11.20 16.75 1.74
CA PHE A 221 10.31 16.05 0.82
C PHE A 221 8.90 16.61 0.90
N LEU A 222 8.29 16.81 -0.26
CA LEU A 222 6.85 17.09 -0.35
C LEU A 222 6.08 15.79 -0.18
N LYS A 223 5.23 15.72 0.82
CA LYS A 223 4.59 14.49 1.29
C LYS A 223 3.08 14.60 1.19
N PHE A 224 2.46 13.68 0.45
CA PHE A 224 1.02 13.64 0.26
C PHE A 224 0.46 12.30 0.73
N CYS A 225 -0.43 12.35 1.74
CA CYS A 225 -1.17 11.18 2.21
C CYS A 225 -2.41 11.01 1.33
N ALA A 226 -2.30 10.17 0.30
CA ALA A 226 -3.36 9.95 -0.68
C ALA A 226 -3.35 8.51 -1.22
N ASP A 227 -4.50 8.05 -1.69
CA ASP A 227 -4.64 6.75 -2.32
C ASP A 227 -4.26 6.81 -3.80
N LEU A 228 -3.39 5.92 -4.24
CA LEU A 228 -2.97 5.87 -5.64
C LEU A 228 -4.10 5.51 -6.60
N ARG A 229 -5.21 4.95 -6.12
CA ARG A 229 -6.40 4.71 -6.96
C ARG A 229 -7.00 6.03 -7.45
N ASP A 230 -7.04 7.03 -6.59
CA ASP A 230 -7.57 8.35 -6.90
C ASP A 230 -6.53 9.19 -7.65
N VAL A 231 -5.29 9.23 -7.12
CA VAL A 231 -4.19 10.02 -7.71
C VAL A 231 -3.88 9.60 -9.16
N SER A 232 -3.92 8.30 -9.48
CA SER A 232 -3.62 7.84 -10.84
C SER A 232 -4.72 8.21 -11.84
N GLU A 233 -5.98 8.25 -11.41
CA GLU A 233 -7.10 8.69 -12.24
C GLU A 233 -7.00 10.19 -12.51
N ASP A 234 -6.79 11.00 -11.48
CA ASP A 234 -6.64 12.45 -11.62
C ASP A 234 -5.42 12.83 -12.46
N LEU A 235 -4.28 12.16 -12.28
CA LEU A 235 -3.09 12.36 -13.12
C LEU A 235 -3.39 12.07 -14.59
N LYS A 236 -4.06 10.95 -14.87
CA LYS A 236 -4.42 10.57 -16.23
C LYS A 236 -5.34 11.62 -16.90
N GLU A 237 -6.39 12.03 -16.19
CA GLU A 237 -7.33 13.06 -16.69
C GLU A 237 -6.60 14.38 -16.94
N PHE A 238 -5.75 14.80 -16.02
CA PHE A 238 -5.00 16.03 -16.11
C PHE A 238 -4.05 16.04 -17.32
N PHE A 239 -3.26 14.97 -17.52
CA PHE A 239 -2.36 14.87 -18.66
C PHE A 239 -3.09 14.72 -19.99
N LEU A 240 -4.27 14.10 -20.02
CA LEU A 240 -5.09 14.02 -21.23
C LEU A 240 -5.66 15.40 -21.63
N SER A 241 -6.07 16.21 -20.63
CA SER A 241 -6.58 17.56 -20.87
C SER A 241 -5.49 18.58 -21.27
N SER A 242 -4.26 18.39 -20.77
CA SER A 242 -3.12 19.28 -20.99
C SER A 242 -2.20 18.87 -22.16
N ARG A 243 -2.62 17.89 -22.98
CA ARG A 243 -1.80 17.34 -24.08
C ARG A 243 -1.31 18.36 -25.12
N ALA A 244 -1.84 19.57 -25.11
CA ALA A 244 -1.43 20.66 -25.99
C ALA A 244 -0.23 21.46 -25.45
N GLU A 245 0.24 21.20 -24.24
CA GLU A 245 1.29 21.98 -23.54
C GLU A 245 2.65 21.25 -23.44
N PHE A 246 2.74 19.98 -23.91
CA PHE A 246 3.97 19.16 -23.92
C PHE A 246 4.58 18.99 -25.31
#